data_7a349600e85f5f64d05f619e77b39703
#
_entry.id   7a349600e85f5f64d05f619e77b39703
#
_cell.length_a   1.000
_cell.length_b   1.000
_cell.length_c   1.000
_cell.angle_alpha   90.00
_cell.angle_beta   90.00
_cell.angle_gamma   90.00
#
_symmetry.space_group_name_H-M   'P 1'
#
loop_
_entity.id
_entity.type
_entity.pdbx_description
1 polymer ?
#
loop_
_entity_poly.entity_id
_entity_poly.type
_entity_poly.pdbx_seq_one_letter_code
_entity_poly.pdbx_strand_id
1 'polypeptide(L)'
;MHIQNQIRDFLTSTTSKVLIITGSAGTGKTSLIKEIVTYLNSHQLDYYLLAPTGRAAHNLQNHVFEETEIAPTTIHSFLYKKDDESPQDIPEILKFSVVEEKVEDKAVVIIDEASMLSHEATSEKDFLQFGSGNLFKDLTDHLDLLNSNRKLILVGDPSQLPPINVSKAEVLNIEYLQQYFETNNIEHIHLNEVHRQLQDSAILKSSTALRDKLEKKDFLQLPIDIDYDEIQHLNMDDALEKYLWDYGNNSIFLSYTNKDVHSINLKFRELLNLSPNQFELC
;
A
#
# COMPACT_ATOMS: atom_id res chain seq x y z
N MET A 1 25.52 3.31 -2.48
CA MET A 1 26.27 2.54 -3.49
C MET A 1 25.91 1.04 -3.54
N HIS A 2 25.80 0.34 -2.40
CA HIS A 2 25.49 -1.11 -2.39
C HIS A 2 24.06 -1.44 -2.87
N ILE A 3 23.05 -0.74 -2.36
CA ILE A 3 21.63 -0.98 -2.71
C ILE A 3 21.36 -0.68 -4.19
N GLN A 4 21.90 0.37 -4.74
CA GLN A 4 21.74 0.73 -6.15
C GLN A 4 22.33 -0.34 -7.09
N ASN A 5 23.45 -0.96 -6.71
CA ASN A 5 24.02 -2.07 -7.48
C ASN A 5 23.11 -3.31 -7.42
N GLN A 6 22.59 -3.65 -6.24
CA GLN A 6 21.64 -4.78 -6.11
C GLN A 6 20.40 -4.58 -6.98
N ILE A 7 19.85 -3.37 -7.04
CA ILE A 7 18.70 -3.07 -7.91
C ILE A 7 19.07 -3.23 -9.39
N ARG A 8 20.24 -2.74 -9.82
CA ARG A 8 20.73 -2.90 -11.20
C ARG A 8 20.93 -4.38 -11.55
N ASP A 9 21.56 -5.12 -10.64
CA ASP A 9 21.77 -6.57 -10.81
C ASP A 9 20.43 -7.30 -10.97
N PHE A 10 19.44 -6.97 -10.13
CA PHE A 10 18.07 -7.49 -10.27
C PHE A 10 17.47 -7.10 -11.62
N LEU A 11 17.51 -5.84 -12.02
CA LEU A 11 16.88 -5.37 -13.26
C LEU A 11 17.52 -6.00 -14.51
N THR A 12 18.80 -6.33 -14.47
CA THR A 12 19.53 -6.99 -15.58
C THR A 12 19.52 -8.52 -15.48
N SER A 13 19.15 -9.09 -14.34
CA SER A 13 19.07 -10.56 -14.16
C SER A 13 18.03 -11.18 -15.09
N THR A 14 18.36 -12.32 -15.64
CA THR A 14 17.43 -13.15 -16.45
C THR A 14 16.67 -14.17 -15.61
N THR A 15 17.13 -14.45 -14.41
CA THR A 15 16.58 -15.50 -13.52
C THR A 15 15.72 -14.93 -12.41
N SER A 16 16.10 -13.80 -11.81
CA SER A 16 15.32 -13.16 -10.74
C SER A 16 14.17 -12.36 -11.33
N LYS A 17 12.95 -12.69 -10.92
CA LYS A 17 11.70 -12.05 -11.40
C LYS A 17 11.03 -11.19 -10.34
N VAL A 18 11.33 -11.43 -9.07
CA VAL A 18 10.71 -10.72 -7.95
C VAL A 18 11.78 -10.14 -7.03
N LEU A 19 11.63 -8.87 -6.70
CA LEU A 19 12.42 -8.16 -5.70
C LEU A 19 11.50 -7.64 -4.60
N ILE A 20 11.81 -7.98 -3.36
CA ILE A 20 11.15 -7.43 -2.18
C ILE A 20 12.02 -6.31 -1.60
N ILE A 21 11.44 -5.15 -1.36
CA ILE A 21 12.11 -4.04 -0.67
C ILE A 21 11.33 -3.74 0.60
N THR A 22 11.93 -4.05 1.74
CA THR A 22 11.30 -3.79 3.04
C THR A 22 12.03 -2.71 3.82
N GLY A 23 11.30 -2.04 4.69
CA GLY A 23 11.85 -1.05 5.61
C GLY A 23 10.76 -0.33 6.38
N SER A 24 11.12 0.23 7.52
CA SER A 24 10.18 0.99 8.34
C SER A 24 9.79 2.33 7.70
N ALA A 25 8.81 3.03 8.31
CA ALA A 25 8.49 4.40 7.92
C ALA A 25 9.75 5.28 8.04
N GLY A 26 9.99 6.15 7.05
CA GLY A 26 11.14 7.06 7.03
C GLY A 26 12.49 6.43 6.61
N THR A 27 12.54 5.18 6.19
CA THR A 27 13.78 4.54 5.68
C THR A 27 14.09 4.84 4.22
N GLY A 28 13.28 5.66 3.54
CA GLY A 28 13.53 6.08 2.16
C GLY A 28 13.01 5.14 1.08
N LYS A 29 12.04 4.26 1.39
CA LYS A 29 11.41 3.37 0.40
C LYS A 29 10.93 4.11 -0.85
N THR A 30 10.15 5.18 -0.66
CA THR A 30 9.61 5.97 -1.77
C THR A 30 10.71 6.72 -2.54
N SER A 31 11.75 7.19 -1.85
CA SER A 31 12.94 7.78 -2.50
C SER A 31 13.65 6.75 -3.37
N LEU A 32 13.70 5.50 -2.93
CA LEU A 32 14.30 4.42 -3.71
C LEU A 32 13.45 4.08 -4.95
N ILE A 33 12.11 4.14 -4.85
CA ILE A 33 11.23 4.01 -6.04
C ILE A 33 11.56 5.11 -7.05
N LYS A 34 11.74 6.36 -6.61
CA LYS A 34 12.14 7.49 -7.46
C LYS A 34 13.47 7.20 -8.21
N GLU A 35 14.47 6.67 -7.52
CA GLU A 35 15.75 6.27 -8.13
C GLU A 35 15.56 5.14 -9.16
N ILE A 36 14.72 4.15 -8.87
CA ILE A 36 14.40 3.05 -9.78
C ILE A 36 13.72 3.60 -11.05
N VAL A 37 12.72 4.47 -10.90
CA VAL A 37 12.02 5.12 -12.02
C VAL A 37 12.98 5.91 -12.90
N THR A 38 13.87 6.69 -12.30
CA THR A 38 14.91 7.44 -13.02
C THR A 38 15.80 6.49 -13.85
N TYR A 39 16.20 5.35 -13.26
CA TYR A 39 16.98 4.34 -13.96
C TYR A 39 16.20 3.73 -15.13
N LEU A 40 14.94 3.34 -14.92
CA LEU A 40 14.09 2.74 -15.96
C LEU A 40 13.89 3.68 -17.14
N ASN A 41 13.60 4.96 -16.87
CA ASN A 41 13.48 6.02 -17.90
C ASN A 41 14.77 6.17 -18.70
N SER A 42 15.93 6.21 -18.03
CA SER A 42 17.23 6.36 -18.69
C SER A 42 17.59 5.18 -19.62
N HIS A 43 16.99 4.01 -19.37
CA HIS A 43 17.21 2.79 -20.17
C HIS A 43 16.02 2.47 -21.10
N GLN A 44 15.03 3.35 -21.18
CA GLN A 44 13.82 3.17 -22.00
C GLN A 44 13.10 1.83 -21.73
N LEU A 45 12.99 1.47 -20.45
CA LEU A 45 12.27 0.29 -20.00
C LEU A 45 10.85 0.67 -19.59
N ASP A 46 9.88 -0.09 -20.06
CA ASP A 46 8.49 0.09 -19.67
C ASP A 46 8.28 -0.26 -18.21
N TYR A 47 7.44 0.50 -17.52
CA TYR A 47 7.11 0.22 -16.13
C TYR A 47 5.71 0.68 -15.75
N TYR A 48 5.21 0.11 -14.66
CA TYR A 48 3.93 0.46 -14.04
C TYR A 48 4.13 0.73 -12.56
N LEU A 49 3.51 1.81 -12.08
CA LEU A 49 3.53 2.20 -10.68
C LEU A 49 2.15 1.92 -10.08
N LEU A 50 2.09 1.00 -9.15
CA LEU A 50 0.86 0.53 -8.57
C LEU A 50 0.85 0.72 -7.05
N ALA A 51 -0.35 0.88 -6.49
CA ALA A 51 -0.56 0.92 -5.05
C ALA A 51 -1.89 0.23 -4.69
N PRO A 52 -2.07 -0.25 -3.44
CA PRO A 52 -3.30 -0.95 -3.05
C PRO A 52 -4.52 -0.03 -2.96
N THR A 53 -4.34 1.27 -2.71
CA THR A 53 -5.42 2.25 -2.55
C THR A 53 -5.19 3.51 -3.39
N GLY A 54 -6.27 4.21 -3.73
CA GLY A 54 -6.18 5.49 -4.46
C GLY A 54 -5.36 6.56 -3.71
N ARG A 55 -5.45 6.60 -2.37
CA ARG A 55 -4.64 7.51 -1.55
C ARG A 55 -3.15 7.17 -1.63
N ALA A 56 -2.80 5.89 -1.56
CA ALA A 56 -1.41 5.46 -1.70
C ALA A 56 -0.87 5.77 -3.12
N ALA A 57 -1.66 5.54 -4.16
CA ALA A 57 -1.30 5.90 -5.53
C ALA A 57 -1.07 7.42 -5.69
N HIS A 58 -1.96 8.24 -5.12
CA HIS A 58 -1.80 9.70 -5.14
C HIS A 58 -0.55 10.16 -4.36
N ASN A 59 -0.28 9.57 -3.19
CA ASN A 59 0.93 9.87 -2.44
C ASN A 59 2.18 9.50 -3.23
N LEU A 60 2.20 8.32 -3.85
CA LEU A 60 3.30 7.88 -4.70
C LEU A 60 3.51 8.86 -5.86
N GLN A 61 2.44 9.32 -6.52
CA GLN A 61 2.52 10.30 -7.60
C GLN A 61 3.21 11.59 -7.16
N ASN A 62 2.87 12.14 -5.99
CA ASN A 62 3.48 13.36 -5.48
C ASN A 62 5.00 13.22 -5.26
N HIS A 63 5.48 11.99 -5.00
CA HIS A 63 6.90 11.73 -4.78
C HIS A 63 7.69 11.49 -6.07
N VAL A 64 7.05 10.94 -7.12
CA VAL A 64 7.72 10.58 -8.37
C VAL A 64 7.37 11.52 -9.53
N PHE A 65 6.56 12.56 -9.29
CA PHE A 65 6.04 13.46 -10.31
C PHE A 65 7.10 14.11 -11.22
N GLU A 66 8.28 14.41 -10.66
CA GLU A 66 9.37 15.02 -11.41
C GLU A 66 10.11 14.02 -12.32
N GLU A 67 10.01 12.72 -12.04
CA GLU A 67 10.74 11.66 -12.74
C GLU A 67 9.91 10.95 -13.80
N THR A 68 8.59 11.08 -13.79
CA THR A 68 7.74 10.34 -14.71
C THR A 68 6.45 11.06 -15.03
N GLU A 69 6.01 10.92 -16.29
CA GLU A 69 4.67 11.31 -16.75
C GLU A 69 3.65 10.17 -16.51
N ILE A 70 4.11 8.98 -16.14
CA ILE A 70 3.25 7.83 -15.87
C ILE A 70 2.60 8.00 -14.50
N ALA A 71 1.28 8.20 -14.48
CA ALA A 71 0.54 8.33 -13.24
C ALA A 71 0.41 6.97 -12.52
N PRO A 72 0.80 6.87 -11.23
CA PRO A 72 0.51 5.69 -10.43
C PRO A 72 -0.98 5.41 -10.35
N THR A 73 -1.36 4.13 -10.41
CA THR A 73 -2.76 3.70 -10.35
C THR A 73 -2.95 2.67 -9.23
N THR A 74 -4.22 2.34 -8.94
CA THR A 74 -4.47 1.22 -8.03
C THR A 74 -4.28 -0.12 -8.73
N ILE A 75 -3.88 -1.15 -7.97
CA ILE A 75 -3.76 -2.52 -8.49
C ILE A 75 -5.09 -2.98 -9.11
N HIS A 76 -6.22 -2.65 -8.48
CA HIS A 76 -7.55 -2.98 -9.01
C HIS A 76 -7.83 -2.28 -10.35
N SER A 77 -7.50 -1.00 -10.48
CA SER A 77 -7.70 -0.27 -11.76
C SER A 77 -6.79 -0.77 -12.87
N PHE A 78 -5.62 -1.31 -12.52
CA PHE A 78 -4.69 -1.91 -13.47
C PHE A 78 -5.17 -3.28 -13.96
N LEU A 79 -5.75 -4.09 -13.05
CA LEU A 79 -6.07 -5.49 -13.32
C LEU A 79 -7.48 -5.72 -13.83
N TYR A 80 -8.46 -4.91 -13.41
CA TYR A 80 -9.87 -5.27 -13.58
C TYR A 80 -10.65 -4.24 -14.37
N LYS A 81 -11.56 -4.76 -15.18
CA LYS A 81 -12.62 -3.98 -15.82
C LYS A 81 -13.99 -4.53 -15.44
N LYS A 82 -14.98 -3.66 -15.37
CA LYS A 82 -16.37 -4.06 -15.09
C LYS A 82 -16.89 -4.91 -16.23
N ASP A 83 -17.59 -5.99 -15.90
CA ASP A 83 -18.27 -6.82 -16.89
C ASP A 83 -19.53 -6.11 -17.41
N ASP A 84 -19.64 -5.96 -18.73
CA ASP A 84 -20.79 -5.34 -19.38
C ASP A 84 -22.06 -6.22 -19.27
N GLU A 85 -21.90 -7.53 -19.06
CA GLU A 85 -22.96 -8.54 -19.02
C GLU A 85 -23.45 -8.86 -17.61
N SER A 86 -23.32 -7.96 -16.64
CA SER A 86 -23.97 -8.18 -15.33
C SER A 86 -25.47 -8.31 -15.55
N PRO A 87 -26.11 -9.47 -15.22
CA PRO A 87 -27.52 -9.68 -15.45
C PRO A 87 -28.33 -8.55 -14.82
N GLN A 88 -29.17 -7.88 -15.59
CA GLN A 88 -30.02 -6.78 -15.12
C GLN A 88 -31.04 -7.22 -14.03
N ASP A 89 -31.14 -8.53 -13.80
CA ASP A 89 -32.15 -9.12 -12.91
C ASP A 89 -31.64 -9.35 -11.45
N ILE A 90 -30.36 -9.14 -11.15
CA ILE A 90 -29.85 -9.22 -9.77
C ILE A 90 -29.04 -7.95 -9.49
N PRO A 91 -29.65 -6.89 -8.93
CA PRO A 91 -28.98 -5.61 -8.72
C PRO A 91 -27.90 -5.62 -7.61
N GLU A 92 -27.52 -6.76 -7.05
CA GLU A 92 -26.74 -6.83 -5.80
C GLU A 92 -25.29 -7.26 -5.99
N ILE A 93 -24.86 -7.77 -7.16
CA ILE A 93 -23.48 -8.23 -7.34
C ILE A 93 -22.85 -7.58 -8.57
N LEU A 94 -21.79 -6.81 -8.35
CA LEU A 94 -20.97 -6.25 -9.42
C LEU A 94 -19.73 -7.13 -9.65
N LYS A 95 -19.57 -7.61 -10.88
CA LYS A 95 -18.43 -8.45 -11.31
C LYS A 95 -17.45 -7.65 -12.11
N PHE A 96 -16.18 -7.95 -11.87
CA PHE A 96 -15.05 -7.35 -12.56
C PHE A 96 -14.10 -8.46 -13.00
N SER A 97 -13.84 -8.53 -14.29
CA SER A 97 -12.92 -9.49 -14.88
C SER A 97 -11.52 -8.90 -15.06
N VAL A 98 -10.51 -9.77 -15.06
CA VAL A 98 -9.13 -9.38 -15.36
C VAL A 98 -9.08 -8.87 -16.80
N VAL A 99 -8.40 -7.77 -17.03
CA VAL A 99 -8.21 -7.18 -18.36
C VAL A 99 -7.43 -8.13 -19.28
N GLU A 100 -7.76 -8.14 -20.56
CA GLU A 100 -7.10 -9.00 -21.57
C GLU A 100 -5.83 -8.37 -22.15
N GLU A 101 -5.68 -7.03 -22.01
CA GLU A 101 -4.50 -6.31 -22.47
C GLU A 101 -3.26 -6.87 -21.78
N LYS A 102 -2.28 -7.27 -22.58
CA LYS A 102 -1.02 -7.81 -22.06
C LYS A 102 -0.07 -6.67 -21.68
N VAL A 103 0.56 -6.82 -20.54
CA VAL A 103 1.72 -6.01 -20.15
C VAL A 103 2.88 -6.26 -21.09
N GLU A 104 3.65 -5.24 -21.45
CA GLU A 104 4.82 -5.34 -22.33
C GLU A 104 5.83 -6.34 -21.79
N ASP A 105 6.46 -7.11 -22.72
CA ASP A 105 7.55 -8.01 -22.33
C ASP A 105 8.73 -7.15 -21.83
N LYS A 106 9.32 -7.53 -20.71
CA LYS A 106 10.36 -6.81 -19.96
C LYS A 106 9.88 -5.61 -19.13
N ALA A 107 8.59 -5.31 -19.09
CA ALA A 107 8.09 -4.26 -18.20
C ALA A 107 8.38 -4.58 -16.73
N VAL A 108 8.60 -3.53 -15.95
CA VAL A 108 8.82 -3.60 -14.50
C VAL A 108 7.58 -3.08 -13.78
N VAL A 109 6.93 -3.94 -13.00
CA VAL A 109 5.78 -3.54 -12.17
C VAL A 109 6.28 -3.26 -10.76
N ILE A 110 6.04 -2.06 -10.27
CA ILE A 110 6.45 -1.61 -8.93
C ILE A 110 5.19 -1.38 -8.11
N ILE A 111 5.09 -2.06 -6.97
CA ILE A 111 3.97 -1.91 -6.04
C ILE A 111 4.47 -1.28 -4.76
N ASP A 112 4.03 -0.05 -4.48
CA ASP A 112 4.24 0.59 -3.18
C ASP A 112 3.15 0.17 -2.19
N GLU A 113 3.45 0.22 -0.90
CA GLU A 113 2.57 -0.23 0.20
C GLU A 113 2.07 -1.68 0.02
N ALA A 114 2.94 -2.56 -0.50
CA ALA A 114 2.62 -3.95 -0.80
C ALA A 114 2.20 -4.78 0.43
N SER A 115 2.43 -4.29 1.66
CA SER A 115 1.91 -4.90 2.89
C SER A 115 0.38 -5.10 2.89
N MET A 116 -0.35 -4.27 2.14
CA MET A 116 -1.81 -4.33 2.00
C MET A 116 -2.29 -5.19 0.82
N LEU A 117 -1.40 -5.80 0.06
CA LEU A 117 -1.76 -6.66 -1.08
C LEU A 117 -2.27 -8.02 -0.59
N SER A 118 -3.55 -8.31 -0.86
CA SER A 118 -4.18 -9.55 -0.42
C SER A 118 -3.72 -10.74 -1.27
N HIS A 119 -3.35 -11.81 -0.58
CA HIS A 119 -2.99 -13.12 -1.14
C HIS A 119 -4.04 -14.20 -0.79
N GLU A 120 -5.08 -13.84 -0.06
CA GLU A 120 -6.18 -14.73 0.28
C GLU A 120 -7.41 -14.43 -0.60
N ALA A 121 -8.20 -15.46 -0.86
CA ALA A 121 -9.42 -15.32 -1.63
C ALA A 121 -10.50 -14.57 -0.84
N THR A 122 -11.17 -13.63 -1.48
CA THR A 122 -12.36 -12.97 -0.94
C THR A 122 -13.58 -13.89 -0.99
N SER A 123 -14.57 -13.61 -0.16
CA SER A 123 -15.81 -14.38 -0.11
C SER A 123 -16.65 -14.18 -1.38
N GLU A 124 -17.21 -15.27 -1.93
CA GLU A 124 -18.19 -15.22 -3.03
C GLU A 124 -19.48 -14.44 -2.68
N LYS A 125 -19.69 -14.12 -1.40
CA LYS A 125 -20.84 -13.39 -0.91
C LYS A 125 -20.66 -11.87 -0.94
N ASP A 126 -19.49 -11.38 -1.34
CA ASP A 126 -19.24 -9.96 -1.39
C ASP A 126 -19.99 -9.31 -2.56
N PHE A 127 -20.51 -8.11 -2.33
CA PHE A 127 -21.22 -7.32 -3.34
C PHE A 127 -20.33 -7.01 -4.56
N LEU A 128 -19.02 -6.88 -4.35
CA LEU A 128 -18.02 -6.66 -5.39
C LEU A 128 -17.20 -7.94 -5.55
N GLN A 129 -17.19 -8.51 -6.74
CA GLN A 129 -16.43 -9.70 -7.08
C GLN A 129 -15.37 -9.36 -8.13
N PHE A 130 -14.10 -9.62 -7.81
CA PHE A 130 -12.96 -9.30 -8.68
C PHE A 130 -12.24 -10.59 -9.09
N GLY A 131 -12.14 -10.84 -10.39
CA GLY A 131 -11.37 -11.94 -10.97
C GLY A 131 -11.57 -13.27 -10.26
N SER A 132 -10.47 -13.90 -9.82
CA SER A 132 -10.48 -15.12 -9.02
C SER A 132 -10.83 -14.90 -7.54
N GLY A 133 -10.96 -13.67 -7.10
CA GLY A 133 -11.07 -13.28 -5.68
C GLY A 133 -9.73 -13.18 -4.96
N ASN A 134 -8.62 -13.59 -5.57
CA ASN A 134 -7.27 -13.49 -5.01
C ASN A 134 -6.44 -12.48 -5.82
N LEU A 135 -6.28 -11.28 -5.27
CA LEU A 135 -5.65 -10.15 -5.96
C LEU A 135 -4.20 -10.44 -6.35
N PHE A 136 -3.43 -11.07 -5.46
CA PHE A 136 -2.02 -11.39 -5.74
C PHE A 136 -1.90 -12.45 -6.84
N LYS A 137 -2.75 -13.47 -6.81
CA LYS A 137 -2.81 -14.49 -7.85
C LYS A 137 -3.18 -13.88 -9.21
N ASP A 138 -4.24 -13.09 -9.28
CA ASP A 138 -4.68 -12.45 -10.53
C ASP A 138 -3.58 -11.55 -11.11
N LEU A 139 -2.87 -10.80 -10.25
CA LEU A 139 -1.74 -9.98 -10.66
C LEU A 139 -0.60 -10.82 -11.24
N THR A 140 -0.18 -11.86 -10.56
CA THR A 140 0.97 -12.70 -10.98
C THR A 140 0.65 -13.51 -12.24
N ASP A 141 -0.59 -13.98 -12.39
CA ASP A 141 -1.09 -14.65 -13.58
C ASP A 141 -1.14 -13.68 -14.77
N HIS A 142 -1.65 -12.47 -14.56
CA HIS A 142 -1.72 -11.44 -15.61
C HIS A 142 -0.33 -11.01 -16.09
N LEU A 143 0.64 -10.92 -15.17
CA LEU A 143 2.02 -10.61 -15.50
C LEU A 143 2.76 -11.80 -16.14
N ASP A 144 2.25 -13.04 -16.03
CA ASP A 144 2.92 -14.25 -16.48
C ASP A 144 4.42 -14.28 -16.12
N LEU A 145 4.71 -13.97 -14.84
CA LEU A 145 6.06 -13.70 -14.36
C LEU A 145 7.06 -14.83 -14.65
N LEU A 146 6.60 -16.08 -14.53
CA LEU A 146 7.49 -17.25 -14.70
C LEU A 146 7.88 -17.50 -16.16
N ASN A 147 7.00 -17.14 -17.11
CA ASN A 147 7.20 -17.42 -18.54
C ASN A 147 7.54 -16.17 -19.37
N SER A 148 7.72 -15.01 -18.74
CA SER A 148 8.02 -13.74 -19.38
C SER A 148 9.33 -13.14 -18.89
N ASN A 149 9.73 -12.00 -19.47
CA ASN A 149 10.87 -11.21 -18.97
C ASN A 149 10.43 -10.08 -18.03
N ARG A 150 9.16 -10.02 -17.67
CA ARG A 150 8.63 -9.04 -16.73
C ARG A 150 9.22 -9.19 -15.34
N LYS A 151 9.23 -8.11 -14.59
CA LYS A 151 9.72 -8.08 -13.21
C LYS A 151 8.71 -7.46 -12.29
N LEU A 152 8.67 -7.94 -11.07
CA LEU A 152 7.81 -7.44 -9.99
C LEU A 152 8.68 -6.93 -8.85
N ILE A 153 8.48 -5.70 -8.43
CA ILE A 153 9.11 -5.08 -7.26
C ILE A 153 8.02 -4.80 -6.23
N LEU A 154 8.12 -5.44 -5.08
CA LEU A 154 7.21 -5.28 -3.95
C LEU A 154 7.88 -4.41 -2.89
N VAL A 155 7.32 -3.23 -2.63
CA VAL A 155 7.86 -2.28 -1.65
C VAL A 155 6.89 -2.11 -0.50
N GLY A 156 7.35 -2.24 0.74
CA GLY A 156 6.45 -2.09 1.89
C GLY A 156 7.12 -2.25 3.24
N ASP A 157 6.30 -2.19 4.27
CA ASP A 157 6.72 -2.42 5.66
C ASP A 157 5.92 -3.61 6.23
N PRO A 158 6.56 -4.76 6.50
CA PRO A 158 5.86 -5.93 7.03
C PRO A 158 5.28 -5.73 8.45
N SER A 159 5.64 -4.64 9.13
CA SER A 159 5.09 -4.27 10.44
C SER A 159 3.83 -3.39 10.33
N GLN A 160 3.48 -2.93 9.14
CA GLN A 160 2.25 -2.19 8.89
C GLN A 160 1.03 -3.13 8.84
N LEU A 161 -0.17 -2.53 8.81
CA LEU A 161 -1.40 -3.30 8.76
C LEU A 161 -1.45 -4.19 7.51
N PRO A 162 -1.66 -5.51 7.70
CA PRO A 162 -1.88 -6.43 6.60
C PRO A 162 -3.26 -6.20 5.96
N PRO A 163 -3.59 -6.89 4.87
CA PRO A 163 -4.93 -6.86 4.29
C PRO A 163 -6.01 -7.22 5.31
N ILE A 164 -7.25 -6.79 5.06
CA ILE A 164 -8.39 -7.09 5.94
C ILE A 164 -8.58 -8.61 6.04
N ASN A 165 -8.79 -9.10 7.26
CA ASN A 165 -8.93 -10.51 7.61
C ASN A 165 -7.66 -11.38 7.44
N VAL A 166 -6.53 -10.78 7.15
CA VAL A 166 -5.23 -11.48 7.04
C VAL A 166 -4.35 -11.10 8.22
N SER A 167 -3.64 -12.05 8.78
CA SER A 167 -2.81 -11.84 9.98
C SER A 167 -1.42 -11.28 9.69
N LYS A 168 -0.93 -11.41 8.44
CA LYS A 168 0.42 -11.02 8.03
C LYS A 168 0.46 -10.59 6.56
N ALA A 169 1.41 -9.72 6.24
CA ALA A 169 1.72 -9.31 4.87
C ALA A 169 2.63 -10.36 4.18
N GLU A 170 2.08 -11.55 3.87
CA GLU A 170 2.88 -12.68 3.36
C GLU A 170 3.54 -12.37 2.00
N VAL A 171 3.00 -11.46 1.21
CA VAL A 171 3.61 -11.03 -0.06
C VAL A 171 4.96 -10.30 0.13
N LEU A 172 5.29 -9.88 1.35
CA LEU A 172 6.60 -9.33 1.72
C LEU A 172 7.50 -10.37 2.41
N ASN A 173 7.06 -11.62 2.54
CA ASN A 173 7.81 -12.72 3.11
C ASN A 173 8.52 -13.50 2.01
N ILE A 174 9.85 -13.56 2.08
CA ILE A 174 10.66 -14.25 1.06
C ILE A 174 10.35 -15.74 0.99
N GLU A 175 10.15 -16.41 2.12
CA GLU A 175 9.88 -17.85 2.21
C GLU A 175 8.52 -18.19 1.57
N TYR A 176 7.51 -17.34 1.82
CA TYR A 176 6.21 -17.45 1.18
C TYR A 176 6.31 -17.33 -0.34
N LEU A 177 7.02 -16.31 -0.85
CA LEU A 177 7.15 -16.10 -2.29
C LEU A 177 8.01 -17.19 -2.96
N GLN A 178 9.04 -17.70 -2.28
CA GLN A 178 9.82 -18.85 -2.77
C GLN A 178 8.96 -20.09 -2.92
N GLN A 179 8.08 -20.35 -1.97
CA GLN A 179 7.12 -21.44 -2.04
C GLN A 179 6.05 -21.20 -3.11
N TYR A 180 5.51 -19.98 -3.19
CA TYR A 180 4.47 -19.61 -4.14
C TYR A 180 4.93 -19.73 -5.60
N PHE A 181 6.15 -19.28 -5.92
CA PHE A 181 6.73 -19.33 -7.25
C PHE A 181 7.58 -20.59 -7.51
N GLU A 182 7.70 -21.48 -6.54
CA GLU A 182 8.54 -22.70 -6.60
C GLU A 182 9.98 -22.39 -7.03
N THR A 183 10.56 -21.28 -6.54
CA THR A 183 11.88 -20.81 -6.92
C THR A 183 12.63 -20.17 -5.75
N ASN A 184 13.95 -20.30 -5.72
CA ASN A 184 14.81 -19.60 -4.78
C ASN A 184 15.31 -18.23 -5.31
N ASN A 185 14.93 -17.84 -6.52
CA ASN A 185 15.40 -16.64 -7.19
C ASN A 185 14.54 -15.41 -6.83
N ILE A 186 14.22 -15.24 -5.55
CA ILE A 186 13.56 -14.05 -4.99
C ILE A 186 14.66 -13.21 -4.33
N GLU A 187 14.77 -11.95 -4.74
CA GLU A 187 15.72 -11.02 -4.13
C GLU A 187 15.06 -10.20 -3.03
N HIS A 188 15.82 -9.83 -2.02
CA HIS A 188 15.35 -9.04 -0.89
C HIS A 188 16.35 -7.98 -0.49
N ILE A 189 15.87 -6.76 -0.38
CA ILE A 189 16.60 -5.60 0.15
C ILE A 189 15.88 -5.11 1.39
N HIS A 190 16.58 -5.03 2.52
CA HIS A 190 16.05 -4.45 3.74
C HIS A 190 16.71 -3.10 4.03
N LEU A 191 15.89 -2.05 4.16
CA LEU A 191 16.32 -0.68 4.45
C LEU A 191 16.31 -0.46 5.97
N ASN A 192 17.49 -0.36 6.56
CA ASN A 192 17.67 -0.22 8.02
C ASN A 192 17.84 1.23 8.49
N GLU A 193 18.26 2.13 7.60
CA GLU A 193 18.61 3.49 8.00
C GLU A 193 17.37 4.39 8.02
N VAL A 194 16.97 4.80 9.20
CA VAL A 194 15.99 5.89 9.37
C VAL A 194 16.72 7.21 9.17
N HIS A 195 16.25 8.07 8.27
CA HIS A 195 16.84 9.38 8.04
C HIS A 195 16.90 10.19 9.34
N ARG A 196 18.09 10.67 9.72
CA ARG A 196 18.40 11.30 11.01
C ARG A 196 17.51 12.48 11.40
N GLN A 197 16.88 13.14 10.45
CA GLN A 197 16.00 14.29 10.71
C GLN A 197 14.73 13.95 11.52
N LEU A 198 14.34 12.67 11.60
CA LEU A 198 13.17 12.21 12.35
C LEU A 198 13.52 11.53 13.69
N GLN A 199 14.80 11.35 14.00
CA GLN A 199 15.24 10.56 15.19
C GLN A 199 14.80 11.15 16.53
N ASP A 200 14.52 12.44 16.61
CA ASP A 200 14.09 13.10 17.85
C ASP A 200 12.57 13.17 18.01
N SER A 201 11.79 12.81 17.00
CA SER A 201 10.32 12.81 17.08
C SER A 201 9.79 11.77 18.08
N ALA A 202 8.91 12.18 19.00
CA ALA A 202 8.22 11.30 19.93
C ALA A 202 7.34 10.29 19.21
N ILE A 203 6.75 10.67 18.06
CA ILE A 203 5.95 9.80 17.20
C ILE A 203 6.82 8.66 16.66
N LEU A 204 8.03 8.98 16.17
CA LEU A 204 8.92 7.94 15.64
C LEU A 204 9.45 7.02 16.74
N LYS A 205 9.80 7.56 17.91
CA LYS A 205 10.24 6.76 19.07
C LYS A 205 9.12 5.79 19.49
N SER A 206 7.89 6.27 19.62
CA SER A 206 6.72 5.45 19.98
C SER A 206 6.42 4.39 18.91
N SER A 207 6.47 4.73 17.62
CA SER A 207 6.24 3.78 16.54
C SER A 207 7.32 2.70 16.46
N THR A 208 8.58 3.03 16.71
CA THR A 208 9.70 2.08 16.75
C THR A 208 9.56 1.13 17.95
N ALA A 209 9.26 1.68 19.14
CA ALA A 209 9.03 0.87 20.32
C ALA A 209 7.81 -0.06 20.19
N LEU A 210 6.76 0.40 19.49
CA LEU A 210 5.60 -0.43 19.18
C LEU A 210 5.97 -1.59 18.24
N ARG A 211 6.77 -1.33 17.21
CA ARG A 211 7.27 -2.36 16.29
C ARG A 211 8.08 -3.44 17.03
N ASP A 212 9.03 -3.02 17.88
CA ASP A 212 9.83 -3.94 18.68
C ASP A 212 8.96 -4.86 19.56
N LYS A 213 7.87 -4.32 20.09
CA LYS A 213 6.90 -5.11 20.88
C LYS A 213 6.09 -6.07 20.01
N LEU A 214 5.68 -5.66 18.82
CA LEU A 214 4.99 -6.52 17.85
C LEU A 214 5.88 -7.70 17.45
N GLU A 215 7.15 -7.47 17.16
CA GLU A 215 8.12 -8.52 16.81
C GLU A 215 8.34 -9.50 17.97
N LYS A 216 8.42 -8.99 19.21
CA LYS A 216 8.57 -9.79 20.43
C LYS A 216 7.26 -10.40 20.92
N LYS A 217 6.12 -10.10 20.29
CA LYS A 217 4.76 -10.49 20.72
C LYS A 217 4.45 -10.06 22.16
N ASP A 218 4.98 -8.93 22.60
CA ASP A 218 4.75 -8.34 23.91
C ASP A 218 3.67 -7.26 23.84
N PHE A 219 2.45 -7.61 24.20
CA PHE A 219 1.27 -6.72 24.13
C PHE A 219 0.81 -6.18 25.48
N LEU A 220 1.60 -6.37 26.53
CA LEU A 220 1.19 -6.00 27.90
C LEU A 220 1.06 -4.50 28.14
N GLN A 221 1.84 -3.70 27.41
CA GLN A 221 1.79 -2.24 27.50
C GLN A 221 2.06 -1.62 26.13
N LEU A 222 1.27 -0.62 25.77
CA LEU A 222 1.54 0.20 24.58
C LEU A 222 2.65 1.21 24.92
N PRO A 223 3.77 1.20 24.20
CA PRO A 223 4.90 2.10 24.44
C PRO A 223 4.65 3.46 23.77
N ILE A 224 3.56 4.14 24.16
CA ILE A 224 3.27 5.48 23.67
C ILE A 224 3.78 6.45 24.72
N ASP A 225 4.83 7.17 24.37
CA ASP A 225 5.35 8.26 25.18
C ASP A 225 4.54 9.53 24.87
N ILE A 226 3.86 10.05 25.89
CA ILE A 226 3.06 11.26 25.72
C ILE A 226 4.01 12.44 25.77
N ASP A 227 4.27 13.02 24.61
CA ASP A 227 4.95 14.29 24.45
C ASP A 227 3.88 15.33 24.08
N TYR A 228 3.69 16.32 24.94
CA TYR A 228 2.62 17.30 24.79
C TYR A 228 2.73 18.16 23.53
N ASP A 229 3.89 18.20 22.90
CA ASP A 229 4.09 18.92 21.65
C ASP A 229 3.69 18.06 20.42
N GLU A 230 4.00 16.76 20.43
CA GLU A 230 3.74 15.86 19.30
C GLU A 230 2.61 14.86 19.56
N ILE A 231 2.50 14.32 20.80
CA ILE A 231 1.54 13.28 21.18
C ILE A 231 0.73 13.73 22.39
N GLN A 232 -0.56 13.90 22.23
CA GLN A 232 -1.48 14.30 23.28
C GLN A 232 -2.54 13.24 23.53
N HIS A 233 -2.90 13.03 24.79
CA HIS A 233 -4.06 12.25 25.17
C HIS A 233 -5.26 13.18 25.39
N LEU A 234 -6.29 13.03 24.56
CA LEU A 234 -7.51 13.81 24.62
C LEU A 234 -8.72 12.89 24.83
N ASN A 235 -9.76 13.36 25.50
CA ASN A 235 -11.05 12.70 25.40
C ASN A 235 -11.68 12.97 24.02
N MET A 236 -12.79 12.29 23.72
CA MET A 236 -13.40 12.35 22.39
C MET A 236 -13.90 13.77 22.03
N ASP A 237 -14.49 14.49 22.99
CA ASP A 237 -15.07 15.81 22.73
C ASP A 237 -13.97 16.85 22.49
N ASP A 238 -12.90 16.84 23.27
CA ASP A 238 -11.72 17.69 23.07
C ASP A 238 -11.00 17.37 21.74
N ALA A 239 -10.93 16.08 21.36
CA ALA A 239 -10.35 15.66 20.08
C ALA A 239 -11.17 16.16 18.88
N LEU A 240 -12.50 16.10 18.98
CA LEU A 240 -13.41 16.62 17.95
C LEU A 240 -13.30 18.14 17.82
N GLU A 241 -13.26 18.87 18.94
CA GLU A 241 -13.10 20.33 18.95
C GLU A 241 -11.75 20.73 18.32
N LYS A 242 -10.67 20.05 18.69
CA LYS A 242 -9.35 20.31 18.12
C LYS A 242 -9.31 20.02 16.62
N TYR A 243 -9.91 18.92 16.17
CA TYR A 243 -10.00 18.60 14.74
C TYR A 243 -10.78 19.67 13.96
N LEU A 244 -11.88 20.19 14.52
CA LEU A 244 -12.65 21.28 13.90
C LEU A 244 -11.86 22.58 13.81
N TRP A 245 -11.04 22.87 14.81
CA TRP A 245 -10.15 24.04 14.79
C TRP A 245 -9.11 23.93 13.66
N ASP A 246 -8.57 22.72 13.44
CA ASP A 246 -7.58 22.43 12.41
C ASP A 246 -8.23 22.06 11.05
N TYR A 247 -9.55 22.13 10.93
CA TYR A 247 -10.28 21.76 9.73
C TYR A 247 -9.79 22.55 8.50
N GLY A 248 -9.35 21.83 7.46
CA GLY A 248 -8.73 22.42 6.27
C GLY A 248 -7.19 22.50 6.32
N ASN A 249 -6.54 22.18 7.44
CA ASN A 249 -5.08 22.22 7.62
C ASN A 249 -4.42 20.84 7.53
N ASN A 250 -4.78 20.01 6.56
CA ASN A 250 -4.21 18.65 6.37
C ASN A 250 -4.35 17.72 7.59
N SER A 251 -5.36 17.94 8.44
CA SER A 251 -5.67 17.07 9.57
C SER A 251 -6.50 15.86 9.13
N ILE A 252 -6.34 14.72 9.82
CA ILE A 252 -7.12 13.51 9.59
C ILE A 252 -7.57 12.90 10.90
N PHE A 253 -8.82 12.46 10.98
CA PHE A 253 -9.36 11.71 12.10
C PHE A 253 -9.40 10.23 11.73
N LEU A 254 -8.68 9.38 12.48
CA LEU A 254 -8.60 7.95 12.25
C LEU A 254 -9.49 7.20 13.24
N SER A 255 -10.18 6.17 12.75
CA SER A 255 -10.98 5.28 13.58
C SER A 255 -10.83 3.83 13.13
N TYR A 256 -11.11 2.90 14.06
CA TYR A 256 -10.89 1.48 13.82
C TYR A 256 -11.96 0.84 12.92
N THR A 257 -13.23 1.26 13.04
CA THR A 257 -14.33 0.67 12.28
C THR A 257 -15.02 1.68 11.37
N ASN A 258 -15.57 1.21 10.24
CA ASN A 258 -16.40 2.03 9.36
C ASN A 258 -17.64 2.60 10.07
N LYS A 259 -18.17 1.88 11.07
CA LYS A 259 -19.29 2.34 11.89
C LYS A 259 -18.87 3.57 12.72
N ASP A 260 -17.69 3.54 13.31
CA ASP A 260 -17.18 4.67 14.09
C ASP A 260 -16.87 5.85 13.18
N VAL A 261 -16.24 5.61 12.03
CA VAL A 261 -16.02 6.65 11.00
C VAL A 261 -17.35 7.31 10.62
N HIS A 262 -18.40 6.52 10.34
CA HIS A 262 -19.71 7.06 10.01
C HIS A 262 -20.30 7.89 11.16
N SER A 263 -20.23 7.40 12.40
CA SER A 263 -20.72 8.11 13.60
C SER A 263 -19.99 9.42 13.83
N ILE A 264 -18.67 9.43 13.67
CA ILE A 264 -17.84 10.61 13.79
C ILE A 264 -18.16 11.62 12.69
N ASN A 265 -18.29 11.18 11.44
CA ASN A 265 -18.67 12.04 10.32
C ASN A 265 -20.03 12.71 10.55
N LEU A 266 -21.02 12.00 11.11
CA LEU A 266 -22.32 12.58 11.44
C LEU A 266 -22.16 13.67 12.52
N LYS A 267 -21.38 13.43 13.57
CA LYS A 267 -21.09 14.43 14.60
C LYS A 267 -20.41 15.68 14.03
N PHE A 268 -19.43 15.53 13.15
CA PHE A 268 -18.79 16.67 12.48
C PHE A 268 -19.77 17.47 11.63
N ARG A 269 -20.64 16.80 10.87
CA ARG A 269 -21.65 17.47 10.05
C ARG A 269 -22.63 18.26 10.93
N GLU A 270 -23.03 17.71 12.07
CA GLU A 270 -23.88 18.40 13.04
C GLU A 270 -23.18 19.65 13.60
N LEU A 271 -21.92 19.52 14.02
CA LEU A 271 -21.12 20.64 14.57
C LEU A 271 -20.86 21.74 13.53
N LEU A 272 -20.73 21.39 12.26
CA LEU A 272 -20.57 22.30 11.13
C LEU A 272 -21.92 22.85 10.60
N ASN A 273 -23.05 22.48 11.22
CA ASN A 273 -24.41 22.80 10.75
C ASN A 273 -24.70 22.34 9.31
N LEU A 274 -24.07 21.24 8.86
CA LEU A 274 -24.28 20.66 7.55
C LEU A 274 -25.44 19.65 7.59
N SER A 275 -26.26 19.61 6.52
CA SER A 275 -27.32 18.63 6.41
C SER A 275 -26.76 17.19 6.39
N PRO A 276 -27.35 16.22 7.12
CA PRO A 276 -26.91 14.82 7.10
C PRO A 276 -26.84 14.18 5.70
N ASN A 277 -27.67 14.67 4.77
CA ASN A 277 -27.83 14.14 3.42
C ASN A 277 -27.16 14.99 2.32
N GLN A 278 -26.47 16.05 2.68
CA GLN A 278 -25.81 16.93 1.71
C GLN A 278 -24.39 16.44 1.49
N PHE A 279 -24.14 15.84 0.33
CA PHE A 279 -22.79 15.52 -0.14
C PHE A 279 -22.16 16.80 -0.69
N GLU A 280 -21.51 17.56 0.15
CA GLU A 280 -20.53 18.55 -0.31
C GLU A 280 -19.18 17.82 -0.41
N LEU A 281 -18.66 17.74 -1.62
CA LEU A 281 -17.28 17.34 -1.87
C LEU A 281 -16.40 18.46 -1.31
N CYS A 282 -15.73 18.20 -0.19
CA CYS A 282 -14.63 19.02 0.33
C CYS A 282 -13.33 18.62 -0.34
#